data_84d16e44ce450f8a3c8e419add1b74fb
#
_entry.id   84d16e44ce450f8a3c8e419add1b74fb
#
_cell.length_a   1.000
_cell.length_b   1.000
_cell.length_c   1.000
_cell.angle_alpha   90.00
_cell.angle_beta   90.00
_cell.angle_gamma   90.00
#
_symmetry.space_group_name_H-M   'P 1'
#
loop_
_entity.id
_entity.type
_entity.pdbx_description
1 polymer ?
#
loop_
_entity_poly.entity_id
_entity_poly.type
_entity_poly.pdbx_seq_one_letter_code
_entity_poly.pdbx_strand_id
1 'polypeptide(L)'
;MRIVQQILSLSAQQMFALMLCIVVPAAALAVEKQTDYPVIYSGGSYPTVKSGELLRLFIDQDQIRMIRKHQKEPLVIKAASVTELSYGQEVHRRIGTAVGLAVISLGVGLLVALSKSKKHYIGVVWDAGDGKKGGLVIQADKNQYRGLIAALEGITGKKAVDSDNGKPNS
;
A
#
# COMPACT_ATOMS: atom_id res chain seq x y z
N MET A 1 56.90 -4.07 -31.95
CA MET A 1 57.51 -3.49 -30.77
C MET A 1 56.99 -2.09 -30.42
N ARG A 2 56.12 -1.44 -31.20
CA ARG A 2 55.57 -0.08 -30.88
C ARG A 2 54.30 -0.08 -30.04
N ILE A 3 53.54 -1.17 -30.02
CA ILE A 3 52.29 -1.25 -29.30
C ILE A 3 52.47 -1.45 -27.78
N VAL A 4 53.56 -2.12 -27.38
CA VAL A 4 53.88 -2.37 -25.96
C VAL A 4 54.31 -1.10 -25.20
N GLN A 5 54.95 -0.15 -25.90
CA GLN A 5 55.37 1.12 -25.29
C GLN A 5 54.23 2.11 -25.10
N GLN A 6 53.12 2.00 -25.84
CA GLN A 6 51.95 2.86 -25.68
C GLN A 6 51.10 2.52 -24.45
N ILE A 7 51.18 1.28 -24.00
CA ILE A 7 50.42 0.82 -22.81
C ILE A 7 51.12 1.23 -21.50
N LEU A 8 52.41 1.47 -21.51
CA LEU A 8 53.19 1.86 -20.32
C LEU A 8 53.13 3.37 -20.00
N SER A 9 52.52 4.20 -20.84
CA SER A 9 52.43 5.64 -20.64
C SER A 9 51.08 6.13 -20.16
N LEU A 10 50.17 5.25 -19.74
CA LEU A 10 48.95 5.67 -19.06
C LEU A 10 49.35 6.31 -17.73
N SER A 11 49.18 7.62 -17.63
CA SER A 11 49.43 8.35 -16.41
C SER A 11 48.61 7.79 -15.26
N ALA A 12 49.14 7.80 -14.04
CA ALA A 12 48.44 7.32 -12.82
C ALA A 12 47.01 7.90 -12.71
N GLN A 13 46.78 9.08 -13.28
CA GLN A 13 45.47 9.74 -13.33
C GLN A 13 44.45 8.98 -14.21
N GLN A 14 44.89 8.38 -15.32
CA GLN A 14 44.02 7.63 -16.21
C GLN A 14 43.66 6.25 -15.63
N MET A 15 44.60 5.63 -14.92
CA MET A 15 44.34 4.40 -14.18
C MET A 15 43.33 4.62 -13.01
N PHE A 16 43.42 5.78 -12.37
CA PHE A 16 42.48 6.13 -11.28
C PHE A 16 41.05 6.40 -11.80
N ALA A 17 40.92 7.01 -12.98
CA ALA A 17 39.62 7.24 -13.63
C ALA A 17 38.98 5.94 -14.12
N LEU A 18 39.75 4.99 -14.64
CA LEU A 18 39.25 3.67 -15.01
C LEU A 18 38.81 2.82 -13.82
N MET A 19 39.52 2.94 -12.69
CA MET A 19 39.15 2.23 -11.46
C MET A 19 37.90 2.80 -10.80
N LEU A 20 37.67 4.11 -10.93
CA LEU A 20 36.47 4.77 -10.38
C LEU A 20 35.19 4.42 -11.16
N CYS A 21 35.29 4.16 -12.46
CA CYS A 21 34.16 3.76 -13.29
C CYS A 21 33.63 2.33 -13.03
N ILE A 22 34.43 1.46 -12.40
CA ILE A 22 34.05 0.06 -12.13
C ILE A 22 33.29 -0.07 -10.81
N VAL A 23 33.44 0.90 -9.88
CA VAL A 23 32.86 0.83 -8.53
C VAL A 23 31.42 1.39 -8.46
N VAL A 24 30.98 2.17 -9.45
CA VAL A 24 29.68 2.89 -9.40
C VAL A 24 28.44 2.04 -9.77
N PRO A 25 28.48 0.98 -10.58
CA PRO A 25 27.24 0.28 -10.94
C PRO A 25 26.76 -0.77 -9.95
N ALA A 26 27.52 -1.11 -8.91
CA ALA A 26 27.11 -2.16 -7.97
C ALA A 26 26.04 -1.71 -6.95
N ALA A 27 25.82 -0.40 -6.79
CA ALA A 27 24.82 0.14 -5.85
C ALA A 27 23.40 0.21 -6.42
N ALA A 28 23.20 -0.06 -7.72
CA ALA A 28 21.90 0.13 -8.38
C ALA A 28 21.02 -1.13 -8.40
N LEU A 29 21.45 -2.24 -7.79
CA LEU A 29 20.67 -3.47 -7.69
C LEU A 29 20.22 -3.77 -6.26
N ALA A 30 19.94 -2.75 -5.46
CA ALA A 30 19.09 -2.94 -4.30
C ALA A 30 17.69 -3.32 -4.83
N VAL A 31 17.43 -4.62 -4.96
CA VAL A 31 16.08 -5.13 -5.11
C VAL A 31 15.35 -4.67 -3.85
N GLU A 32 14.60 -3.60 -3.99
CA GLU A 32 13.75 -3.08 -2.92
C GLU A 32 12.82 -4.23 -2.53
N LYS A 33 13.04 -4.81 -1.34
CA LYS A 33 12.21 -5.89 -0.83
C LYS A 33 10.81 -5.34 -0.70
N GLN A 34 9.97 -5.64 -1.67
CA GLN A 34 8.59 -5.21 -1.68
C GLN A 34 7.91 -5.71 -0.40
N THR A 35 7.57 -4.79 0.48
CA THR A 35 6.90 -5.12 1.74
C THR A 35 5.46 -5.43 1.45
N ASP A 36 5.02 -6.64 1.79
CA ASP A 36 3.61 -7.01 1.76
C ASP A 36 3.00 -6.92 3.17
N TYR A 37 1.75 -6.54 3.20
CA TYR A 37 0.97 -6.44 4.42
C TYR A 37 -0.13 -7.51 4.39
N PRO A 38 -0.10 -8.52 5.27
CA PRO A 38 -1.22 -9.43 5.45
C PRO A 38 -2.38 -8.64 6.08
N VAL A 39 -3.52 -8.63 5.41
CA VAL A 39 -4.72 -7.93 5.85
C VAL A 39 -5.95 -8.82 5.69
N ILE A 40 -6.98 -8.57 6.48
CA ILE A 40 -8.27 -9.25 6.36
C ILE A 40 -9.26 -8.29 5.71
N TYR A 41 -9.88 -8.72 4.63
CA TYR A 41 -10.96 -7.96 4.00
C TYR A 41 -12.16 -7.90 4.92
N SER A 42 -12.64 -6.70 5.21
CA SER A 42 -13.80 -6.50 6.09
C SER A 42 -15.05 -6.05 5.32
N GLY A 43 -14.88 -5.52 4.10
CA GLY A 43 -15.97 -5.11 3.24
C GLY A 43 -15.56 -4.05 2.24
N GLY A 44 -16.43 -3.77 1.27
CA GLY A 44 -16.18 -2.75 0.26
C GLY A 44 -16.78 -3.06 -1.10
N SER A 45 -16.29 -2.37 -2.12
CA SER A 45 -16.80 -2.41 -3.49
C SER A 45 -16.38 -3.66 -4.29
N TYR A 46 -15.77 -4.65 -3.65
CA TYR A 46 -15.37 -5.90 -4.30
C TYR A 46 -16.32 -7.04 -3.92
N PRO A 47 -17.44 -7.25 -4.65
CA PRO A 47 -18.47 -8.23 -4.29
C PRO A 47 -17.98 -9.68 -4.35
N THR A 48 -16.91 -9.94 -5.09
CA THR A 48 -16.29 -11.26 -5.22
C THR A 48 -15.39 -11.64 -4.05
N VAL A 49 -15.09 -10.71 -3.15
CA VAL A 49 -14.25 -10.94 -1.96
C VAL A 49 -15.15 -11.09 -0.75
N LYS A 50 -14.98 -12.18 -0.03
CA LYS A 50 -15.76 -12.44 1.18
C LYS A 50 -15.18 -11.72 2.38
N SER A 51 -16.05 -11.16 3.23
CA SER A 51 -15.62 -10.63 4.53
C SER A 51 -14.94 -11.73 5.35
N GLY A 52 -13.79 -11.39 5.94
CA GLY A 52 -12.93 -12.34 6.65
C GLY A 52 -11.86 -13.00 5.77
N GLU A 53 -11.84 -12.76 4.46
CA GLU A 53 -10.83 -13.30 3.55
C GLU A 53 -9.47 -12.63 3.78
N LEU A 54 -8.41 -13.47 3.87
CA LEU A 54 -7.03 -12.99 4.00
C LEU A 54 -6.50 -12.57 2.63
N LEU A 55 -6.00 -11.35 2.56
CA LEU A 55 -5.37 -10.74 1.40
C LEU A 55 -3.91 -10.39 1.72
N ARG A 56 -3.07 -10.38 0.68
CA ARG A 56 -1.75 -9.77 0.74
C ARG A 56 -1.80 -8.43 0.01
N LEU A 57 -1.58 -7.35 0.73
CA LEU A 57 -1.62 -6.00 0.20
C LEU A 57 -0.20 -5.51 -0.05
N PHE A 58 0.02 -5.02 -1.25
CA PHE A 58 1.29 -4.44 -1.71
C PHE A 58 1.07 -2.97 -2.01
N ILE A 59 2.02 -2.15 -1.60
CA ILE A 59 2.06 -0.72 -1.91
C ILE A 59 3.15 -0.51 -2.96
N ASP A 60 2.72 -0.26 -4.18
CA ASP A 60 3.61 0.10 -5.29
C ASP A 60 3.70 1.63 -5.40
N GLN A 61 4.51 2.17 -6.29
CA GLN A 61 4.72 3.62 -6.41
C GLN A 61 3.42 4.41 -6.76
N ASP A 62 2.53 3.79 -7.53
CA ASP A 62 1.34 4.44 -8.10
C ASP A 62 0.03 3.68 -7.82
N GLN A 63 0.09 2.55 -7.12
CA GLN A 63 -1.07 1.71 -6.92
C GLN A 63 -1.02 0.88 -5.64
N ILE A 64 -2.21 0.55 -5.15
CA ILE A 64 -2.46 -0.40 -4.08
C ILE A 64 -2.93 -1.70 -4.74
N ARG A 65 -2.17 -2.76 -4.54
CA ARG A 65 -2.44 -4.05 -5.15
C ARG A 65 -2.72 -5.11 -4.09
N MET A 66 -3.83 -5.82 -4.23
CA MET A 66 -4.24 -6.86 -3.27
C MET A 66 -4.33 -8.20 -3.98
N ILE A 67 -3.66 -9.20 -3.42
CA ILE A 67 -3.61 -10.56 -3.96
C ILE A 67 -4.36 -11.50 -3.03
N ARG A 68 -5.25 -12.31 -3.61
CA ARG A 68 -6.00 -13.39 -2.93
C ARG A 68 -5.26 -14.71 -3.08
N LYS A 69 -5.31 -15.56 -2.04
CA LYS A 69 -4.56 -16.82 -1.98
C LYS A 69 -4.78 -17.75 -3.19
N HIS A 70 -5.97 -17.75 -3.78
CA HIS A 70 -6.35 -18.68 -4.85
C HIS A 70 -6.70 -18.01 -6.18
N GLN A 71 -6.38 -16.72 -6.33
CA GLN A 71 -6.65 -15.99 -7.57
C GLN A 71 -5.38 -15.33 -8.08
N LYS A 72 -5.17 -15.44 -9.40
CA LYS A 72 -3.99 -14.88 -10.08
C LYS A 72 -4.13 -13.37 -10.34
N GLU A 73 -5.36 -12.89 -10.52
CA GLU A 73 -5.62 -11.49 -10.83
C GLU A 73 -5.65 -10.65 -9.55
N PRO A 74 -4.77 -9.65 -9.43
CA PRO A 74 -4.78 -8.72 -8.31
C PRO A 74 -5.98 -7.78 -8.40
N LEU A 75 -6.49 -7.38 -7.25
CA LEU A 75 -7.36 -6.21 -7.14
C LEU A 75 -6.46 -4.97 -7.08
N VAL A 76 -6.72 -3.98 -7.92
CA VAL A 76 -5.86 -2.80 -8.06
C VAL A 76 -6.66 -1.53 -7.83
N ILE A 77 -6.10 -0.62 -7.02
CA ILE A 77 -6.59 0.74 -6.82
C ILE A 77 -5.45 1.69 -7.18
N LYS A 78 -5.66 2.59 -8.12
CA LYS A 78 -4.68 3.63 -8.46
C LYS A 78 -4.53 4.61 -7.31
N ALA A 79 -3.31 4.89 -6.87
CA ALA A 79 -3.06 5.80 -5.74
C ALA A 79 -3.63 7.20 -6.00
N ALA A 80 -3.50 7.71 -7.22
CA ALA A 80 -4.03 9.00 -7.63
C ALA A 80 -5.57 9.10 -7.59
N SER A 81 -6.29 7.96 -7.66
CA SER A 81 -7.75 7.95 -7.56
C SER A 81 -8.26 7.96 -6.12
N VAL A 82 -7.39 7.73 -5.13
CA VAL A 82 -7.77 7.71 -3.72
C VAL A 82 -8.16 9.12 -3.27
N THR A 83 -9.38 9.23 -2.75
CA THR A 83 -9.96 10.49 -2.28
C THR A 83 -9.92 10.64 -0.77
N GLU A 84 -9.99 9.52 -0.04
CA GLU A 84 -9.99 9.52 1.42
C GLU A 84 -9.30 8.27 1.98
N LEU A 85 -8.54 8.47 3.06
CA LEU A 85 -8.03 7.43 3.95
C LEU A 85 -8.62 7.64 5.34
N SER A 86 -8.96 6.55 6.01
CA SER A 86 -9.46 6.59 7.38
C SER A 86 -8.97 5.38 8.18
N TYR A 87 -8.91 5.51 9.50
CA TYR A 87 -8.57 4.40 10.39
C TYR A 87 -9.39 4.50 11.69
N GLY A 88 -9.53 3.40 12.41
CA GLY A 88 -10.30 3.35 13.67
C GLY A 88 -11.39 2.30 13.67
N GLN A 89 -12.21 2.27 14.70
CA GLN A 89 -13.30 1.29 14.85
C GLN A 89 -14.53 1.66 14.00
N GLU A 90 -14.77 2.97 13.80
CA GLU A 90 -15.90 3.51 13.06
C GLU A 90 -15.69 3.61 11.53
N VAL A 91 -14.58 3.07 11.03
CA VAL A 91 -14.22 3.11 9.59
C VAL A 91 -15.33 2.54 8.71
N HIS A 92 -15.99 1.47 9.13
CA HIS A 92 -17.06 0.84 8.35
C HIS A 92 -18.22 1.80 8.09
N ARG A 93 -18.65 2.53 9.10
CA ARG A 93 -19.73 3.52 8.99
C ARG A 93 -19.31 4.65 8.06
N ARG A 94 -18.09 5.16 8.24
CA ARG A 94 -17.54 6.25 7.44
C ARG A 94 -17.46 5.90 5.95
N ILE A 95 -16.89 4.75 5.63
CA ILE A 95 -16.79 4.27 4.24
C ILE A 95 -18.17 3.98 3.65
N GLY A 96 -19.06 3.33 4.40
CA GLY A 96 -20.44 3.07 3.97
C GLY A 96 -21.16 4.35 3.58
N THR A 97 -21.04 5.40 4.37
CA THR A 97 -21.63 6.73 4.07
C THR A 97 -20.97 7.37 2.84
N ALA A 98 -19.65 7.33 2.73
CA ALA A 98 -18.90 7.96 1.63
C ALA A 98 -19.20 7.32 0.26
N VAL A 99 -19.47 6.01 0.23
CA VAL A 99 -19.68 5.23 -1.00
C VAL A 99 -21.16 4.97 -1.30
N GLY A 100 -22.05 5.31 -0.35
CA GLY A 100 -23.49 5.04 -0.51
C GLY A 100 -23.84 3.54 -0.45
N LEU A 101 -22.94 2.70 0.05
CA LEU A 101 -23.14 1.27 0.17
C LEU A 101 -23.67 0.92 1.56
N ALA A 102 -24.98 0.68 1.67
CA ALA A 102 -25.59 0.09 2.86
C ALA A 102 -25.01 -1.29 3.22
N VAL A 103 -24.29 -1.91 2.28
CA VAL A 103 -23.83 -3.31 2.34
C VAL A 103 -22.58 -3.51 3.20
N ILE A 104 -21.80 -2.47 3.49
CA ILE A 104 -20.59 -2.63 4.33
C ILE A 104 -20.94 -2.95 5.78
N SER A 105 -22.15 -2.64 6.22
CA SER A 105 -22.55 -2.78 7.63
C SER A 105 -23.15 -4.15 8.01
N LEU A 106 -23.63 -4.94 7.06
CA LEU A 106 -24.43 -6.13 7.38
C LEU A 106 -23.65 -7.36 7.87
N GLY A 107 -22.33 -7.44 7.59
CA GLY A 107 -21.53 -8.59 8.02
C GLY A 107 -20.54 -8.30 9.15
N VAL A 108 -20.14 -7.05 9.33
CA VAL A 108 -19.02 -6.68 10.20
C VAL A 108 -19.49 -6.13 11.55
N GLY A 109 -20.63 -5.45 11.60
CA GLY A 109 -21.16 -4.89 12.84
C GLY A 109 -21.39 -5.94 13.93
N LEU A 110 -21.82 -7.13 13.54
CA LEU A 110 -22.06 -8.22 14.49
C LEU A 110 -20.74 -8.84 15.01
N LEU A 111 -19.72 -8.95 14.16
CA LEU A 111 -18.41 -9.52 14.54
C LEU A 111 -17.58 -8.55 15.38
N VAL A 112 -17.72 -7.24 15.16
CA VAL A 112 -17.04 -6.21 15.96
C VAL A 112 -17.60 -6.14 17.37
N ALA A 113 -18.91 -6.24 17.53
CA ALA A 113 -19.56 -6.21 18.83
C ALA A 113 -19.21 -7.39 19.75
N LEU A 114 -18.81 -8.53 19.16
CA LEU A 114 -18.44 -9.74 19.90
C LEU A 114 -16.94 -9.85 20.21
N SER A 115 -16.11 -9.01 19.62
CA SER A 115 -14.65 -9.06 19.80
C SER A 115 -14.21 -8.14 20.92
N LYS A 116 -13.66 -8.70 22.00
CA LYS A 116 -13.06 -7.96 23.12
C LYS A 116 -11.71 -7.29 22.78
N SER A 117 -11.11 -7.60 21.63
CA SER A 117 -9.83 -7.02 21.20
C SER A 117 -10.06 -5.86 20.23
N LYS A 118 -9.35 -4.75 20.46
CA LYS A 118 -9.35 -3.62 19.52
C LYS A 118 -8.72 -4.06 18.21
N LYS A 119 -9.49 -4.00 17.13
CA LYS A 119 -9.03 -4.31 15.78
C LYS A 119 -8.64 -3.02 15.08
N HIS A 120 -7.63 -3.09 14.23
CA HIS A 120 -7.12 -1.93 13.49
C HIS A 120 -7.73 -1.94 12.09
N TYR A 121 -8.81 -1.19 11.90
CA TYR A 121 -9.45 -1.05 10.60
C TYR A 121 -8.88 0.15 9.86
N ILE A 122 -8.67 -0.04 8.56
CA ILE A 122 -8.23 0.99 7.63
C ILE A 122 -9.22 1.02 6.48
N GLY A 123 -9.69 2.21 6.15
CA GLY A 123 -10.62 2.48 5.07
C GLY A 123 -9.96 3.28 3.96
N VAL A 124 -10.26 2.90 2.73
CA VAL A 124 -9.81 3.58 1.52
C VAL A 124 -11.03 3.89 0.67
N VAL A 125 -11.21 5.16 0.29
CA VAL A 125 -12.22 5.60 -0.69
C VAL A 125 -11.50 6.10 -1.92
N TRP A 126 -11.96 5.72 -3.09
CA TRP A 126 -11.40 6.17 -4.36
C TRP A 126 -12.50 6.54 -5.36
N ASP A 127 -12.13 7.34 -6.33
CA ASP A 127 -12.95 7.60 -7.50
C ASP A 127 -12.86 6.39 -8.44
N ALA A 128 -13.99 5.72 -8.65
CA ALA A 128 -14.08 4.55 -9.52
C ALA A 128 -14.43 4.93 -10.97
N GLY A 129 -14.56 6.23 -11.28
CA GLY A 129 -15.01 6.74 -12.57
C GLY A 129 -16.53 6.94 -12.64
N ASP A 130 -16.97 7.70 -13.62
CA ASP A 130 -18.39 8.00 -13.89
C ASP A 130 -19.16 8.57 -12.68
N GLY A 131 -18.47 9.34 -11.85
CA GLY A 131 -19.02 9.90 -10.62
C GLY A 131 -19.29 8.89 -9.50
N LYS A 132 -18.87 7.64 -9.68
CA LYS A 132 -19.01 6.59 -8.66
C LYS A 132 -17.80 6.55 -7.73
N LYS A 133 -18.04 6.23 -6.49
CA LYS A 133 -16.97 6.00 -5.51
C LYS A 133 -16.85 4.51 -5.20
N GLY A 134 -15.61 4.03 -5.12
CA GLY A 134 -15.28 2.75 -4.56
C GLY A 134 -14.86 2.89 -3.10
N GLY A 135 -15.05 1.84 -2.31
CA GLY A 135 -14.62 1.79 -0.92
C GLY A 135 -14.08 0.43 -0.55
N LEU A 136 -13.11 0.41 0.35
CA LEU A 136 -12.48 -0.77 0.89
C LEU A 136 -12.28 -0.59 2.38
N VAL A 137 -12.64 -1.61 3.16
CA VAL A 137 -12.28 -1.71 4.57
C VAL A 137 -11.47 -2.98 4.78
N ILE A 138 -10.31 -2.83 5.35
CA ILE A 138 -9.41 -3.92 5.73
C ILE A 138 -9.07 -3.85 7.21
N GLN A 139 -8.85 -5.01 7.80
CA GLN A 139 -8.29 -5.14 9.14
C GLN A 139 -6.81 -5.45 9.01
N ALA A 140 -5.95 -4.63 9.61
CA ALA A 140 -4.53 -4.83 9.64
C ALA A 140 -4.05 -5.41 10.99
N ASP A 141 -2.89 -6.03 11.00
CA ASP A 141 -2.23 -6.50 12.22
C ASP A 141 -1.80 -5.31 13.11
N LYS A 142 -1.88 -5.50 14.43
CA LYS A 142 -1.55 -4.47 15.42
C LYS A 142 -0.12 -3.94 15.34
N ASN A 143 0.82 -4.75 14.84
CA ASN A 143 2.22 -4.36 14.73
C ASN A 143 2.54 -3.68 13.39
N GLN A 144 1.66 -3.84 12.40
CA GLN A 144 1.90 -3.37 11.03
C GLN A 144 0.99 -2.21 10.59
N TYR A 145 -0.15 -1.99 11.28
CA TYR A 145 -1.17 -1.02 10.82
C TYR A 145 -0.62 0.40 10.66
N ARG A 146 0.29 0.84 11.54
CA ARG A 146 0.90 2.18 11.45
C ARG A 146 1.79 2.33 10.23
N GLY A 147 2.62 1.31 9.96
CA GLY A 147 3.44 1.27 8.76
C GLY A 147 2.60 1.25 7.48
N LEU A 148 1.50 0.48 7.49
CA LEU A 148 0.58 0.44 6.37
C LEU A 148 -0.12 1.79 6.14
N ILE A 149 -0.58 2.46 7.21
CA ILE A 149 -1.16 3.82 7.11
C ILE A 149 -0.14 4.79 6.51
N ALA A 150 1.09 4.81 7.04
CA ALA A 150 2.14 5.70 6.55
C ALA A 150 2.49 5.44 5.07
N ALA A 151 2.54 4.17 4.65
CA ALA A 151 2.77 3.80 3.26
C ALA A 151 1.62 4.26 2.35
N LEU A 152 0.36 4.06 2.77
CA LEU A 152 -0.82 4.54 2.03
C LEU A 152 -0.83 6.07 1.92
N GLU A 153 -0.56 6.79 3.01
CA GLU A 153 -0.44 8.25 3.01
C GLU A 153 0.66 8.72 2.04
N GLY A 154 1.80 8.02 2.04
CA GLY A 154 2.95 8.35 1.19
C GLY A 154 2.62 8.31 -0.31
N ILE A 155 1.97 7.23 -0.78
CA ILE A 155 1.66 7.08 -2.21
C ILE A 155 0.44 7.87 -2.66
N THR A 156 -0.53 8.10 -1.76
CA THR A 156 -1.79 8.78 -2.11
C THR A 156 -1.74 10.28 -1.88
N GLY A 157 -0.80 10.77 -1.06
CA GLY A 157 -0.76 12.15 -0.60
C GLY A 157 -1.94 12.54 0.32
N LYS A 158 -2.74 11.57 0.78
CA LYS A 158 -3.89 11.80 1.66
C LYS A 158 -3.53 11.46 3.10
N LYS A 159 -3.92 12.31 4.03
CA LYS A 159 -3.82 12.01 5.46
C LYS A 159 -4.96 11.12 5.92
N ALA A 160 -4.63 10.08 6.68
CA ALA A 160 -5.64 9.20 7.25
C ALA A 160 -6.37 9.92 8.40
N VAL A 161 -7.70 9.90 8.33
CA VAL A 161 -8.57 10.52 9.33
C VAL A 161 -8.93 9.47 10.38
N ASP A 162 -8.78 9.83 11.66
CA ASP A 162 -9.27 9.02 12.76
C ASP A 162 -10.79 9.00 12.72
N SER A 163 -11.38 7.85 12.42
CA SER A 163 -12.84 7.69 12.32
C SER A 163 -13.54 7.76 13.66
N ASP A 164 -12.82 7.49 14.75
CA ASP A 164 -13.38 7.49 16.10
C ASP A 164 -13.46 8.91 16.66
N ASN A 165 -12.53 9.79 16.27
CA ASN A 165 -12.44 11.17 16.75
C ASN A 165 -12.70 12.23 15.66
N GLY A 166 -12.85 11.82 14.41
CA GLY A 166 -13.08 12.72 13.27
C GLY A 166 -11.92 13.68 12.94
N LYS A 167 -10.75 13.47 13.52
CA LYS A 167 -9.56 14.31 13.32
C LYS A 167 -8.56 13.66 12.38
N PRO A 168 -7.86 14.43 11.51
CA PRO A 168 -6.73 13.90 10.76
C PRO A 168 -5.62 13.44 11.72
N ASN A 169 -4.92 12.38 11.34
CA ASN A 169 -3.76 11.91 12.08
C ASN A 169 -2.64 12.97 11.94
N SER A 170 -2.16 13.48 13.06
CA SER A 170 -1.07 14.48 13.12
C SER A 170 0.29 13.80 13.07
#